data_c8a14d220543bae8710fc792e97ed905
#
_entry.id   c8a14d220543bae8710fc792e97ed905
#
_cell.length_a   1.000
_cell.length_b   1.000
_cell.length_c   1.000
_cell.angle_alpha   90.00
_cell.angle_beta   90.00
_cell.angle_gamma   90.00
#
_symmetry.space_group_name_H-M   'P 1'
#
loop_
_entity.id
_entity.type
_entity.pdbx_description
1 polymer ?
#
loop_
_entity_poly.entity_id
_entity_poly.type
_entity_poly.pdbx_seq_one_letter_code
_entity_poly.pdbx_strand_id
1 'polypeptide(L)'
;EWIIQEKERLRKKQSHLWAITVSAESYYAFLEKIENILCEHKNLDEITVLMEDIVKHTKSKIHALFLTQEVSCWPSLESVFAAVQHSKEYEFSLVYTPYSHVNATEQTDHFDTYRKMGLPVQRHNEYDLIGQSPDIVFVTKPYGNIPEVYQIHNLELVIPRVIYIPYGMEITTDLIKYGFQYYTHYRAWKHCAYGEIVKEYGARYGYRNGENIAVWGHPKADHYLTSNNNRIMIPQEWHEKIRNRKVILWTPHHLIDLNSRGTGT
;
A
#
# COMPACT_ATOMS: atom_id res chain seq x y z
N GLU A 1 -3.33 -26.24 -27.79
CA GLU A 1 -4.61 -25.53 -27.59
C GLU A 1 -4.74 -25.01 -26.17
N TRP A 2 -4.51 -25.84 -25.13
CA TRP A 2 -4.55 -25.42 -23.70
C TRP A 2 -3.52 -24.31 -23.38
N ILE A 3 -2.29 -24.40 -23.88
CA ILE A 3 -1.25 -23.37 -23.67
C ILE A 3 -1.67 -22.02 -24.22
N ILE A 4 -2.27 -21.99 -25.41
CA ILE A 4 -2.77 -20.77 -26.04
C ILE A 4 -3.87 -20.13 -25.20
N GLN A 5 -4.82 -20.94 -24.71
CA GLN A 5 -5.90 -20.50 -23.85
C GLN A 5 -5.38 -19.96 -22.52
N GLU A 6 -4.38 -20.62 -21.90
CA GLU A 6 -3.78 -20.19 -20.64
C GLU A 6 -2.97 -18.90 -20.80
N LYS A 7 -2.22 -18.74 -21.90
CA LYS A 7 -1.55 -17.48 -22.24
C LYS A 7 -2.55 -16.34 -22.42
N GLU A 8 -3.69 -16.56 -23.08
CA GLU A 8 -4.75 -15.56 -23.21
C GLU A 8 -5.40 -15.24 -21.87
N ARG A 9 -5.63 -16.26 -21.03
CA ARG A 9 -6.12 -16.09 -19.66
C ARG A 9 -5.20 -15.21 -18.82
N LEU A 10 -3.90 -15.44 -18.90
CA LEU A 10 -2.89 -14.63 -18.21
C LEU A 10 -2.85 -13.20 -18.76
N ARG A 11 -2.88 -13.02 -20.09
CA ARG A 11 -2.93 -11.68 -20.71
C ARG A 11 -4.17 -10.90 -20.30
N LYS A 12 -5.34 -11.54 -20.26
CA LYS A 12 -6.57 -10.92 -19.74
C LYS A 12 -6.45 -10.58 -18.25
N LYS A 13 -5.85 -11.45 -17.46
CA LYS A 13 -5.53 -11.15 -16.05
C LYS A 13 -4.53 -10.00 -15.93
N GLN A 14 -3.56 -9.87 -16.81
CA GLN A 14 -2.63 -8.73 -16.84
C GLN A 14 -3.34 -7.40 -17.11
N SER A 15 -4.38 -7.37 -17.93
CA SER A 15 -5.15 -6.15 -18.22
C SER A 15 -6.11 -5.76 -17.09
N HIS A 16 -6.51 -6.72 -16.24
CA HIS A 16 -7.49 -6.52 -15.17
C HIS A 16 -6.92 -6.69 -13.76
N LEU A 17 -5.82 -7.40 -13.60
CA LEU A 17 -5.14 -7.64 -12.33
C LEU A 17 -3.84 -6.87 -12.27
N TRP A 18 -3.77 -6.13 -11.35
CA TRP A 18 -2.84 -5.28 -10.68
C TRP A 18 -1.57 -5.97 -10.20
N ALA A 19 -1.51 -7.28 -10.23
CA ALA A 19 -0.38 -8.07 -9.80
C ALA A 19 -0.09 -9.15 -10.82
N ILE A 20 0.77 -8.85 -11.78
CA ILE A 20 1.60 -9.89 -12.30
C ILE A 20 2.70 -10.04 -11.25
N THR A 21 2.62 -11.10 -10.50
CA THR A 21 3.70 -11.49 -9.61
C THR A 21 4.89 -11.94 -10.45
N VAL A 22 6.08 -11.93 -9.89
CA VAL A 22 7.26 -12.59 -10.49
C VAL A 22 6.93 -14.03 -10.87
N SER A 23 6.08 -14.70 -10.07
CA SER A 23 5.53 -16.03 -10.38
C SER A 23 4.75 -16.08 -11.68
N ALA A 24 3.90 -15.09 -11.97
CA ALA A 24 3.12 -15.08 -13.21
C ALA A 24 3.98 -14.84 -14.43
N GLU A 25 5.00 -14.00 -14.33
CA GLU A 25 5.99 -13.78 -15.39
C GLU A 25 6.83 -15.04 -15.64
N SER A 26 7.27 -15.70 -14.57
CA SER A 26 7.97 -16.97 -14.63
C SER A 26 7.10 -18.07 -15.25
N TYR A 27 5.81 -18.10 -14.87
CA TYR A 27 4.85 -19.05 -15.42
C TYR A 27 4.56 -18.76 -16.90
N TYR A 28 4.49 -17.51 -17.31
CA TYR A 28 4.32 -17.14 -18.72
C TYR A 28 5.54 -17.56 -19.55
N ALA A 29 6.75 -17.26 -19.09
CA ALA A 29 7.99 -17.67 -19.74
C ALA A 29 8.12 -19.20 -19.86
N PHE A 30 7.59 -19.92 -18.91
CA PHE A 30 7.48 -21.37 -18.94
C PHE A 30 6.50 -21.88 -20.01
N LEU A 31 5.31 -21.29 -20.10
CA LEU A 31 4.37 -21.66 -21.14
C LEU A 31 4.97 -21.46 -22.55
N GLU A 32 5.78 -20.41 -22.72
CA GLU A 32 6.55 -20.21 -23.97
C GLU A 32 7.58 -21.30 -24.21
N LYS A 33 8.30 -21.72 -23.17
CA LYS A 33 9.26 -22.84 -23.31
C LYS A 33 8.57 -24.15 -23.67
N ILE A 34 7.42 -24.46 -23.03
CA ILE A 34 6.63 -25.66 -23.39
C ILE A 34 6.15 -25.56 -24.84
N GLU A 35 5.63 -24.41 -25.25
CA GLU A 35 5.16 -24.23 -26.63
C GLU A 35 6.27 -24.48 -27.63
N ASN A 36 7.47 -23.96 -27.39
CA ASN A 36 8.64 -24.18 -28.24
C ASN A 36 9.06 -25.68 -28.30
N ILE A 37 9.07 -26.35 -27.13
CA ILE A 37 9.38 -27.82 -27.09
C ILE A 37 8.36 -28.63 -27.89
N LEU A 38 7.06 -28.28 -27.75
CA LEU A 38 6.00 -28.96 -28.49
C LEU A 38 6.08 -28.69 -30.01
N CYS A 39 6.44 -27.48 -30.41
CA CYS A 39 6.62 -27.10 -31.81
C CYS A 39 7.85 -27.78 -32.43
N GLU A 40 8.91 -28.05 -31.65
CA GLU A 40 10.14 -28.70 -32.09
C GLU A 40 10.09 -30.23 -32.03
N HIS A 41 8.93 -30.83 -31.70
CA HIS A 41 8.73 -32.28 -31.53
C HIS A 41 9.68 -32.94 -30.53
N LYS A 42 10.09 -32.21 -29.46
CA LYS A 42 10.98 -32.72 -28.44
C LYS A 42 10.26 -33.50 -27.34
N ASN A 43 11.03 -34.30 -26.60
CA ASN A 43 10.61 -35.34 -25.69
C ASN A 43 9.72 -34.85 -24.55
N LEU A 44 8.66 -35.59 -24.24
CA LEU A 44 7.73 -35.31 -23.10
C LEU A 44 8.43 -35.28 -21.72
N ASP A 45 9.56 -36.03 -21.59
CA ASP A 45 10.34 -36.05 -20.35
C ASP A 45 10.93 -34.65 -20.01
N GLU A 46 11.34 -33.88 -21.02
CA GLU A 46 11.83 -32.51 -20.82
C GLU A 46 10.74 -31.57 -20.32
N ILE A 47 9.50 -31.76 -20.75
CA ILE A 47 8.35 -31.00 -20.27
C ILE A 47 8.09 -31.33 -18.79
N THR A 48 8.19 -32.59 -18.41
CA THR A 48 8.00 -33.01 -17.00
C THR A 48 9.04 -32.39 -16.09
N VAL A 49 10.31 -32.38 -16.46
CA VAL A 49 11.39 -31.74 -15.70
C VAL A 49 11.16 -30.23 -15.57
N LEU A 50 10.73 -29.57 -16.65
CA LEU A 50 10.42 -28.15 -16.61
C LEU A 50 9.20 -27.85 -15.71
N MET A 51 8.19 -28.71 -15.71
CA MET A 51 7.03 -28.57 -14.82
C MET A 51 7.42 -28.71 -13.34
N GLU A 52 8.25 -29.69 -13.02
CA GLU A 52 8.75 -29.89 -11.66
C GLU A 52 9.58 -28.70 -11.18
N ASP A 53 10.45 -28.17 -12.04
CA ASP A 53 11.26 -26.99 -11.72
C ASP A 53 10.40 -25.75 -11.43
N ILE A 54 9.34 -25.57 -12.19
CA ILE A 54 8.43 -24.42 -11.98
C ILE A 54 7.57 -24.57 -10.74
N VAL A 55 6.98 -25.73 -10.53
CA VAL A 55 6.22 -25.99 -9.30
C VAL A 55 7.09 -25.70 -8.08
N LYS A 56 8.38 -26.02 -8.15
CA LYS A 56 9.34 -25.78 -7.08
C LYS A 56 9.66 -24.28 -6.86
N HIS A 57 9.64 -23.48 -7.95
CA HIS A 57 10.03 -22.06 -7.89
C HIS A 57 8.84 -21.07 -7.97
N THR A 58 7.62 -21.59 -8.21
CA THR A 58 6.43 -20.72 -8.30
C THR A 58 5.87 -20.45 -6.92
N LYS A 59 5.81 -19.16 -6.54
CA LYS A 59 5.12 -18.75 -5.32
C LYS A 59 3.63 -19.06 -5.45
N SER A 60 3.08 -19.79 -4.49
CA SER A 60 1.66 -20.14 -4.45
C SER A 60 0.76 -18.96 -4.05
N LYS A 61 1.35 -17.94 -3.42
CA LYS A 61 0.66 -16.74 -2.92
C LYS A 61 1.41 -15.48 -3.27
N ILE A 62 0.67 -14.39 -3.36
CA ILE A 62 1.22 -13.04 -3.52
C ILE A 62 1.65 -12.53 -2.15
N HIS A 63 2.91 -12.16 -2.00
CA HIS A 63 3.42 -11.58 -0.76
C HIS A 63 3.20 -10.06 -0.74
N ALA A 64 2.32 -9.60 0.14
CA ALA A 64 1.98 -8.20 0.35
C ALA A 64 2.70 -7.65 1.59
N LEU A 65 3.59 -6.67 1.39
CA LEU A 65 4.26 -5.94 2.47
C LEU A 65 3.48 -4.66 2.79
N PHE A 66 3.15 -4.46 4.06
CA PHE A 66 2.55 -3.22 4.56
C PHE A 66 3.58 -2.46 5.38
N LEU A 67 3.90 -1.23 4.98
CA LEU A 67 4.76 -0.34 5.77
C LEU A 67 3.91 0.61 6.59
N THR A 68 4.11 0.57 7.89
CA THR A 68 3.38 1.43 8.83
C THR A 68 4.33 2.29 9.65
N GLN A 69 3.90 3.49 10.00
CA GLN A 69 4.67 4.48 10.77
C GLN A 69 3.88 4.88 12.02
N GLU A 70 3.17 6.00 11.95
CA GLU A 70 2.34 6.50 13.04
C GLU A 70 0.98 5.82 13.05
N VAL A 71 0.47 5.51 14.24
CA VAL A 71 -0.85 4.88 14.42
C VAL A 71 -1.98 5.69 13.77
N SER A 72 -1.86 7.01 13.72
CA SER A 72 -2.80 7.90 13.03
C SER A 72 -2.95 7.62 11.53
N CYS A 73 -1.95 6.97 10.92
CA CYS A 73 -1.96 6.57 9.51
C CYS A 73 -2.61 5.18 9.29
N TRP A 74 -2.73 4.36 10.35
CA TRP A 74 -3.25 3.00 10.25
C TRP A 74 -4.61 2.87 9.56
N PRO A 75 -5.60 3.75 9.82
CA PRO A 75 -6.89 3.69 9.14
C PRO A 75 -6.83 3.76 7.61
N SER A 76 -5.71 4.22 7.05
CA SER A 76 -5.50 4.20 5.58
C SER A 76 -5.09 2.82 5.04
N LEU A 77 -4.67 1.91 5.90
CA LEU A 77 -4.26 0.55 5.54
C LEU A 77 -5.21 -0.52 6.07
N GLU A 78 -5.96 -0.24 7.12
CA GLU A 78 -6.68 -1.21 7.94
C GLU A 78 -7.60 -2.12 7.13
N SER A 79 -8.49 -1.56 6.30
CA SER A 79 -9.43 -2.36 5.51
C SER A 79 -8.72 -3.17 4.41
N VAL A 80 -7.68 -2.62 3.80
CA VAL A 80 -6.86 -3.32 2.80
C VAL A 80 -6.09 -4.46 3.45
N PHE A 81 -5.48 -4.21 4.61
CA PHE A 81 -4.78 -5.23 5.39
C PHE A 81 -5.71 -6.37 5.80
N ALA A 82 -6.90 -6.04 6.31
CA ALA A 82 -7.91 -7.03 6.66
C ALA A 82 -8.34 -7.87 5.45
N ALA A 83 -8.55 -7.25 4.29
CA ALA A 83 -8.90 -7.97 3.07
C ALA A 83 -7.79 -8.94 2.63
N VAL A 84 -6.53 -8.51 2.68
CA VAL A 84 -5.37 -9.35 2.37
C VAL A 84 -5.25 -10.49 3.38
N GLN A 85 -5.39 -10.21 4.68
CA GLN A 85 -5.29 -11.19 5.75
C GLN A 85 -6.32 -12.33 5.61
N HIS A 86 -7.53 -12.02 5.13
CA HIS A 86 -8.60 -13.01 4.93
C HIS A 86 -8.55 -13.73 3.59
N SER A 87 -7.68 -13.32 2.68
CA SER A 87 -7.55 -13.92 1.36
C SER A 87 -6.61 -15.12 1.38
N LYS A 88 -7.02 -16.19 0.68
CA LYS A 88 -6.18 -17.37 0.49
C LYS A 88 -5.07 -17.16 -0.57
N GLU A 89 -5.19 -16.13 -1.38
CA GLU A 89 -4.28 -15.81 -2.47
C GLU A 89 -3.06 -15.01 -2.01
N TYR A 90 -3.09 -14.50 -0.78
CA TYR A 90 -2.05 -13.64 -0.25
C TYR A 90 -1.38 -14.23 0.99
N GLU A 91 -0.11 -13.93 1.12
CA GLU A 91 0.61 -13.87 2.38
C GLU A 91 0.99 -12.43 2.64
N PHE A 92 1.25 -12.07 3.90
CA PHE A 92 1.49 -10.67 4.26
C PHE A 92 2.59 -10.52 5.30
N SER A 93 3.23 -9.36 5.24
CA SER A 93 4.10 -8.84 6.31
C SER A 93 3.65 -7.44 6.67
N LEU A 94 3.62 -7.13 7.96
CA LEU A 94 3.39 -5.79 8.49
C LEU A 94 4.67 -5.30 9.17
N VAL A 95 5.28 -4.26 8.61
CA VAL A 95 6.57 -3.76 9.07
C VAL A 95 6.44 -2.32 9.56
N TYR A 96 6.85 -2.11 10.79
CA TYR A 96 6.95 -0.78 11.38
C TYR A 96 8.26 -0.13 10.97
N THR A 97 8.16 1.02 10.32
CA THR A 97 9.30 1.89 10.00
C THR A 97 9.18 3.17 10.81
N PRO A 98 10.18 3.52 11.65
CA PRO A 98 10.14 4.76 12.41
C PRO A 98 10.09 5.95 11.46
N TYR A 99 9.32 6.97 11.83
CA TYR A 99 9.18 8.19 11.06
C TYR A 99 9.80 9.36 11.83
N SER A 100 10.79 10.00 11.23
CA SER A 100 11.48 11.13 11.85
C SER A 100 10.83 12.45 11.41
N HIS A 101 10.22 13.17 12.35
CA HIS A 101 9.78 14.52 12.09
C HIS A 101 10.99 15.47 12.07
N VAL A 102 11.07 16.33 11.06
CA VAL A 102 12.20 17.24 10.84
C VAL A 102 12.50 18.15 12.05
N ASN A 103 11.50 18.46 12.85
CA ASN A 103 11.60 19.38 14.00
C ASN A 103 11.26 18.73 15.35
N ALA A 104 11.15 17.40 15.42
CA ALA A 104 10.83 16.73 16.68
C ALA A 104 12.12 16.47 17.48
N THR A 105 12.12 16.93 18.73
CA THR A 105 13.18 16.61 19.69
C THR A 105 13.12 15.16 20.19
N GLU A 106 11.94 14.54 20.08
CA GLU A 106 11.70 13.14 20.45
C GLU A 106 10.91 12.44 19.34
N GLN A 107 11.38 11.27 18.98
CA GLN A 107 10.69 10.38 18.05
C GLN A 107 9.76 9.46 18.84
N THR A 108 8.46 9.53 18.60
CA THR A 108 7.51 8.61 19.23
C THR A 108 7.59 7.24 18.53
N ASP A 109 7.94 6.21 19.31
CA ASP A 109 7.89 4.82 18.83
C ASP A 109 6.47 4.27 18.98
N HIS A 110 5.81 4.00 17.85
CA HIS A 110 4.46 3.46 17.80
C HIS A 110 4.40 1.93 17.75
N PHE A 111 5.52 1.25 17.73
CA PHE A 111 5.59 -0.20 17.56
C PHE A 111 4.77 -0.96 18.62
N ASP A 112 4.95 -0.61 19.89
CA ASP A 112 4.24 -1.27 20.99
C ASP A 112 2.73 -0.99 20.95
N THR A 113 2.31 0.13 20.40
CA THR A 113 0.90 0.45 20.20
C THR A 113 0.28 -0.48 19.17
N TYR A 114 0.96 -0.73 18.05
CA TYR A 114 0.50 -1.71 17.05
C TYR A 114 0.42 -3.13 17.63
N ARG A 115 1.38 -3.53 18.45
CA ARG A 115 1.34 -4.82 19.15
C ARG A 115 0.17 -4.94 20.11
N LYS A 116 -0.13 -3.87 20.88
CA LYS A 116 -1.31 -3.81 21.76
C LYS A 116 -2.62 -3.88 21.01
N MET A 117 -2.67 -3.43 19.76
CA MET A 117 -3.81 -3.60 18.86
C MET A 117 -3.96 -5.04 18.34
N GLY A 118 -3.06 -5.96 18.71
CA GLY A 118 -3.07 -7.36 18.26
C GLY A 118 -2.55 -7.56 16.83
N LEU A 119 -1.86 -6.57 16.27
CA LEU A 119 -1.33 -6.66 14.90
C LEU A 119 0.02 -7.41 14.87
N PRO A 120 0.27 -8.27 13.88
CA PRO A 120 1.50 -9.06 13.74
C PRO A 120 2.63 -8.21 13.15
N VAL A 121 2.96 -7.10 13.81
CA VAL A 121 3.93 -6.13 13.34
C VAL A 121 5.36 -6.57 13.69
N GLN A 122 6.29 -6.37 12.76
CA GLN A 122 7.73 -6.56 12.91
C GLN A 122 8.44 -5.21 12.85
N ARG A 123 9.61 -5.09 13.48
CA ARG A 123 10.46 -3.91 13.31
C ARG A 123 11.19 -3.96 11.96
N HIS A 124 11.43 -2.81 11.36
CA HIS A 124 12.09 -2.70 10.05
C HIS A 124 13.49 -3.32 10.00
N ASN A 125 14.22 -3.32 11.12
CA ASN A 125 15.56 -3.88 11.22
C ASN A 125 15.58 -5.40 11.52
N GLU A 126 14.42 -5.98 11.77
CA GLU A 126 14.21 -7.42 11.99
C GLU A 126 13.64 -8.10 10.72
N TYR A 127 13.21 -7.30 9.73
CA TYR A 127 12.60 -7.80 8.50
C TYR A 127 13.63 -7.89 7.39
N ASP A 128 13.84 -9.09 6.85
CA ASP A 128 14.70 -9.33 5.70
C ASP A 128 13.95 -9.02 4.39
N LEU A 129 14.00 -7.77 3.95
CA LEU A 129 13.31 -7.30 2.75
C LEU A 129 13.72 -8.06 1.48
N ILE A 130 14.99 -8.38 1.34
CA ILE A 130 15.52 -9.06 0.15
C ILE A 130 15.18 -10.55 0.18
N GLY A 131 15.42 -11.22 1.31
CA GLY A 131 15.14 -12.65 1.44
C GLY A 131 13.64 -12.97 1.38
N GLN A 132 12.79 -12.10 1.92
CA GLN A 132 11.33 -12.25 1.85
C GLN A 132 10.76 -11.90 0.47
N SER A 133 11.45 -11.06 -0.29
CA SER A 133 11.10 -10.71 -1.68
C SER A 133 9.60 -10.48 -1.91
N PRO A 134 8.98 -9.46 -1.28
CA PRO A 134 7.55 -9.21 -1.44
C PRO A 134 7.22 -8.77 -2.87
N ASP A 135 6.03 -9.17 -3.33
CA ASP A 135 5.55 -8.87 -4.68
C ASP A 135 4.92 -7.49 -4.79
N ILE A 136 4.33 -7.01 -3.68
CA ILE A 136 3.62 -5.72 -3.58
C ILE A 136 3.98 -5.08 -2.25
N VAL A 137 4.17 -3.76 -2.24
CA VAL A 137 4.30 -3.00 -1.00
C VAL A 137 3.29 -1.86 -0.93
N PHE A 138 2.64 -1.72 0.22
CA PHE A 138 1.72 -0.62 0.54
C PHE A 138 2.42 0.41 1.41
N VAL A 139 2.39 1.67 0.97
CA VAL A 139 2.99 2.81 1.68
C VAL A 139 1.94 3.92 1.87
N THR A 140 2.02 4.68 2.97
CA THR A 140 1.03 5.72 3.29
C THR A 140 1.58 7.13 3.30
N LYS A 141 2.88 7.29 3.59
CA LYS A 141 3.52 8.61 3.64
C LYS A 141 4.36 8.85 2.39
N PRO A 142 4.24 10.03 1.76
CA PRO A 142 5.01 10.35 0.56
C PRO A 142 6.43 10.84 0.85
N TYR A 143 6.79 11.02 2.14
CA TYR A 143 8.02 11.67 2.57
C TYR A 143 9.15 10.66 2.79
N GLY A 144 10.40 11.11 2.57
CA GLY A 144 11.60 10.30 2.75
C GLY A 144 12.11 10.18 4.20
N ASN A 145 11.29 10.53 5.20
CA ASN A 145 11.71 10.56 6.61
C ASN A 145 11.58 9.19 7.32
N ILE A 146 11.88 8.13 6.61
CA ILE A 146 11.90 6.74 7.06
C ILE A 146 13.25 6.12 6.73
N PRO A 147 13.62 4.96 7.30
CA PRO A 147 14.89 4.30 6.97
C PRO A 147 15.08 4.16 5.47
N GLU A 148 16.27 4.44 4.98
CA GLU A 148 16.60 4.62 3.56
C GLU A 148 16.18 3.44 2.68
N VAL A 149 16.36 2.22 3.17
CA VAL A 149 16.01 0.99 2.44
C VAL A 149 14.51 0.90 2.14
N TYR A 150 13.66 1.57 2.92
CA TYR A 150 12.19 1.61 2.76
C TYR A 150 11.70 2.86 2.03
N GLN A 151 12.59 3.76 1.63
CA GLN A 151 12.19 4.88 0.79
C GLN A 151 11.86 4.39 -0.62
N ILE A 152 10.89 5.03 -1.27
CA ILE A 152 10.31 4.51 -2.51
C ILE A 152 11.36 4.29 -3.61
N HIS A 153 12.36 5.15 -3.73
CA HIS A 153 13.42 5.02 -4.75
C HIS A 153 14.31 3.79 -4.54
N ASN A 154 14.38 3.24 -3.32
CA ASN A 154 15.05 1.97 -3.05
C ASN A 154 14.07 0.80 -3.12
N LEU A 155 12.83 0.98 -2.60
CA LEU A 155 11.81 -0.06 -2.70
C LEU A 155 11.53 -0.48 -4.12
N GLU A 156 11.41 0.46 -5.05
CA GLU A 156 11.10 0.17 -6.46
C GLU A 156 12.19 -0.62 -7.20
N LEU A 157 13.42 -0.65 -6.66
CA LEU A 157 14.50 -1.47 -7.20
C LEU A 157 14.34 -2.95 -6.88
N VAL A 158 13.63 -3.27 -5.80
CA VAL A 158 13.46 -4.64 -5.30
C VAL A 158 12.00 -5.10 -5.32
N ILE A 159 11.05 -4.18 -5.29
CA ILE A 159 9.62 -4.47 -5.33
C ILE A 159 8.98 -3.66 -6.47
N PRO A 160 8.60 -4.30 -7.58
CA PRO A 160 8.13 -3.58 -8.78
C PRO A 160 6.76 -2.90 -8.58
N ARG A 161 6.02 -3.25 -7.53
CA ARG A 161 4.64 -2.78 -7.29
C ARG A 161 4.52 -2.05 -5.97
N VAL A 162 4.91 -0.77 -5.97
CA VAL A 162 4.67 0.12 -4.84
C VAL A 162 3.29 0.74 -4.99
N ILE A 163 2.40 0.48 -4.04
CA ILE A 163 1.06 1.07 -3.98
C ILE A 163 1.06 2.15 -2.90
N TYR A 164 0.80 3.36 -3.32
CA TYR A 164 0.68 4.49 -2.42
C TYR A 164 -0.80 4.73 -2.07
N ILE A 165 -1.12 4.60 -0.80
CA ILE A 165 -2.42 4.95 -0.22
C ILE A 165 -2.17 6.14 0.70
N PRO A 166 -2.61 7.36 0.36
CA PRO A 166 -2.37 8.55 1.17
C PRO A 166 -2.83 8.35 2.62
N TYR A 167 -2.05 8.85 3.59
CA TYR A 167 -2.46 8.80 5.00
C TYR A 167 -3.63 9.74 5.33
N GLY A 168 -3.97 10.65 4.43
CA GLY A 168 -5.07 11.61 4.53
C GLY A 168 -5.65 11.96 3.17
N MET A 169 -6.81 12.59 3.19
CA MET A 169 -7.44 13.19 2.01
C MET A 169 -7.14 14.68 2.02
N GLU A 170 -6.54 15.17 0.95
CA GLU A 170 -6.33 16.60 0.76
C GLU A 170 -7.67 17.28 0.51
N ILE A 171 -7.97 18.32 1.28
CA ILE A 171 -9.25 19.03 1.22
C ILE A 171 -9.19 20.32 0.37
N THR A 172 -8.01 20.69 -0.11
CA THR A 172 -7.81 21.85 -0.97
C THR A 172 -7.06 21.48 -2.24
N THR A 173 -7.36 22.20 -3.31
CA THR A 173 -6.71 21.99 -4.61
C THR A 173 -5.21 22.27 -4.58
N ASP A 174 -4.77 23.20 -3.75
CA ASP A 174 -3.36 23.51 -3.57
C ASP A 174 -2.61 22.33 -2.94
N LEU A 175 -3.18 21.69 -1.91
CA LEU A 175 -2.58 20.49 -1.31
C LEU A 175 -2.50 19.34 -2.30
N ILE A 176 -3.53 19.11 -3.11
CA ILE A 176 -3.51 18.11 -4.17
C ILE A 176 -2.38 18.39 -5.16
N LYS A 177 -2.27 19.65 -5.61
CA LYS A 177 -1.21 20.09 -6.54
C LYS A 177 0.18 19.89 -5.93
N TYR A 178 0.39 20.32 -4.69
CA TYR A 178 1.67 20.14 -4.00
C TYR A 178 2.02 18.66 -3.79
N GLY A 179 1.04 17.80 -3.57
CA GLY A 179 1.25 16.36 -3.44
C GLY A 179 2.03 15.79 -4.62
N PHE A 180 1.75 16.23 -5.84
CA PHE A 180 2.44 15.76 -7.05
C PHE A 180 3.89 16.20 -7.20
N GLN A 181 4.43 16.99 -6.27
CA GLN A 181 5.86 17.29 -6.19
C GLN A 181 6.64 16.20 -5.44
N TYR A 182 5.97 15.37 -4.66
CA TYR A 182 6.63 14.27 -3.94
C TYR A 182 6.91 13.08 -4.87
N TYR A 183 8.10 12.54 -4.73
CA TYR A 183 8.59 11.41 -5.50
C TYR A 183 7.63 10.21 -5.48
N THR A 184 7.04 9.92 -4.33
CA THR A 184 6.09 8.82 -4.14
C THR A 184 4.86 8.91 -5.04
N HIS A 185 4.33 10.11 -5.29
CA HIS A 185 3.12 10.29 -6.09
C HIS A 185 3.29 9.89 -7.55
N TYR A 186 4.47 10.10 -8.12
CA TYR A 186 4.73 9.78 -9.52
C TYR A 186 5.53 8.50 -9.74
N ARG A 187 6.25 8.01 -8.72
CA ARG A 187 6.99 6.75 -8.82
C ARG A 187 6.16 5.54 -8.42
N ALA A 188 5.16 5.70 -7.55
CA ALA A 188 4.29 4.59 -7.20
C ALA A 188 3.70 3.91 -8.44
N TRP A 189 3.72 2.57 -8.45
CA TRP A 189 3.05 1.80 -9.50
C TRP A 189 1.57 2.13 -9.56
N LYS A 190 0.92 2.25 -8.38
CA LYS A 190 -0.44 2.78 -8.24
C LYS A 190 -0.51 3.78 -7.10
N HIS A 191 -1.17 4.90 -7.37
CA HIS A 191 -1.57 5.91 -6.39
C HIS A 191 -3.08 5.81 -6.21
N CYS A 192 -3.53 5.42 -5.02
CA CYS A 192 -4.95 5.30 -4.69
C CYS A 192 -5.54 6.68 -4.44
N ALA A 193 -6.40 7.12 -5.34
CA ALA A 193 -7.09 8.40 -5.24
C ALA A 193 -8.47 8.24 -4.63
N TYR A 194 -8.85 9.18 -3.77
CA TYR A 194 -10.18 9.22 -3.14
C TYR A 194 -11.27 9.79 -4.05
N GLY A 195 -10.92 10.41 -5.17
CA GLY A 195 -11.87 10.98 -6.13
C GLY A 195 -11.21 11.40 -7.43
N GLU A 196 -12.04 11.66 -8.44
CA GLU A 196 -11.61 12.02 -9.80
C GLU A 196 -10.76 13.30 -9.84
N ILE A 197 -11.00 14.23 -8.93
CA ILE A 197 -10.22 15.47 -8.83
C ILE A 197 -8.73 15.20 -8.64
N VAL A 198 -8.35 14.17 -7.89
CA VAL A 198 -6.94 13.80 -7.70
C VAL A 198 -6.34 13.31 -9.01
N LYS A 199 -7.11 12.54 -9.79
CA LYS A 199 -6.68 12.05 -11.10
C LYS A 199 -6.53 13.19 -12.12
N GLU A 200 -7.48 14.13 -12.15
CA GLU A 200 -7.41 15.33 -13.01
C GLU A 200 -6.16 16.16 -12.69
N TYR A 201 -5.88 16.37 -11.40
CA TYR A 201 -4.68 17.10 -10.98
C TYR A 201 -3.40 16.30 -11.28
N GLY A 202 -3.44 14.99 -11.13
CA GLY A 202 -2.33 14.12 -11.51
C GLY A 202 -2.04 14.13 -13.01
N ALA A 203 -3.07 14.20 -13.85
CA ALA A 203 -2.92 14.39 -15.28
C ALA A 203 -2.29 15.75 -15.63
N ARG A 204 -2.63 16.78 -14.86
CA ARG A 204 -2.17 18.17 -15.12
C ARG A 204 -0.80 18.49 -14.54
N TYR A 205 -0.48 17.95 -13.37
CA TYR A 205 0.70 18.33 -12.59
C TYR A 205 1.65 17.17 -12.29
N GLY A 206 1.21 15.93 -12.52
CA GLY A 206 2.02 14.73 -12.31
C GLY A 206 2.87 14.37 -13.54
N TYR A 207 3.99 13.71 -13.31
CA TYR A 207 4.93 13.30 -14.37
C TYR A 207 4.42 12.18 -15.28
N ARG A 208 3.40 11.42 -14.84
CA ARG A 208 2.85 10.27 -15.58
C ARG A 208 1.46 10.54 -16.16
N ASN A 209 1.08 11.79 -16.33
CA ASN A 209 -0.23 12.19 -16.88
C ASN A 209 -1.41 11.50 -16.17
N GLY A 210 -1.25 11.14 -14.88
CA GLY A 210 -2.27 10.46 -14.10
C GLY A 210 -2.48 8.96 -14.39
N GLU A 211 -1.65 8.34 -15.24
CA GLU A 211 -1.78 6.92 -15.62
C GLU A 211 -1.61 5.95 -14.44
N ASN A 212 -0.82 6.32 -13.44
CA ASN A 212 -0.64 5.54 -12.24
C ASN A 212 -1.72 5.80 -11.18
N ILE A 213 -2.64 6.73 -11.41
CA ILE A 213 -3.68 7.10 -10.44
C ILE A 213 -4.92 6.24 -10.64
N ALA A 214 -5.30 5.52 -9.60
CA ALA A 214 -6.48 4.69 -9.58
C ALA A 214 -7.51 5.28 -8.60
N VAL A 215 -8.68 5.62 -9.10
CA VAL A 215 -9.77 6.19 -8.30
C VAL A 215 -10.57 5.06 -7.67
N TRP A 216 -10.22 4.69 -6.43
CA TRP A 216 -10.82 3.56 -5.70
C TRP A 216 -11.51 3.99 -4.43
N GLY A 217 -11.51 5.27 -4.13
CA GLY A 217 -11.92 5.78 -2.83
C GLY A 217 -10.74 5.75 -1.85
N HIS A 218 -11.06 5.97 -0.59
CA HIS A 218 -10.05 6.01 0.46
C HIS A 218 -10.40 5.04 1.60
N PRO A 219 -9.49 4.12 2.00
CA PRO A 219 -9.77 3.08 3.00
C PRO A 219 -10.28 3.62 4.35
N LYS A 220 -9.88 4.83 4.75
CA LYS A 220 -10.46 5.48 5.95
C LYS A 220 -11.98 5.60 5.92
N ALA A 221 -12.59 5.69 4.73
CA ALA A 221 -14.03 5.77 4.60
C ALA A 221 -14.72 4.45 4.97
N ASP A 222 -14.06 3.33 4.78
CA ASP A 222 -14.61 2.00 5.06
C ASP A 222 -14.97 1.86 6.54
N HIS A 223 -14.18 2.46 7.43
CA HIS A 223 -14.46 2.46 8.86
C HIS A 223 -15.82 3.10 9.19
N TYR A 224 -16.17 4.18 8.51
CA TYR A 224 -17.47 4.86 8.70
C TYR A 224 -18.62 4.10 8.06
N LEU A 225 -18.38 3.40 6.96
CA LEU A 225 -19.41 2.62 6.25
C LEU A 225 -19.74 1.31 6.98
N THR A 226 -18.75 0.67 7.57
CA THR A 226 -18.92 -0.59 8.30
C THR A 226 -19.40 -0.41 9.74
N SER A 227 -19.19 0.76 10.32
CA SER A 227 -19.52 1.05 11.72
C SER A 227 -21.00 1.34 11.99
N ASN A 228 -21.89 1.21 10.99
CA ASN A 228 -23.34 1.38 11.18
C ASN A 228 -23.96 0.50 12.27
N ASN A 229 -23.26 -0.54 12.75
CA ASN A 229 -23.69 -1.41 13.84
C ASN A 229 -22.86 -1.28 15.13
N ASN A 230 -21.71 -0.63 15.08
CA ASN A 230 -20.90 -0.37 16.26
C ASN A 230 -21.11 1.09 16.66
N ARG A 231 -21.99 1.32 17.65
CA ARG A 231 -22.11 2.64 18.27
C ARG A 231 -20.72 3.09 18.69
N ILE A 232 -20.22 4.20 18.08
CA ILE A 232 -19.03 4.89 18.56
C ILE A 232 -19.25 5.10 20.06
N MET A 233 -18.48 4.39 20.87
CA MET A 233 -18.58 4.52 22.33
C MET A 233 -17.98 5.87 22.70
N ILE A 234 -18.83 6.84 22.88
CA ILE A 234 -18.43 8.13 23.47
C ILE A 234 -18.05 7.84 24.93
N PRO A 235 -16.88 8.27 25.40
CA PRO A 235 -16.49 8.09 26.80
C PRO A 235 -17.57 8.61 27.75
N GLN A 236 -17.84 7.86 28.83
CA GLN A 236 -18.89 8.19 29.80
C GLN A 236 -18.78 9.64 30.30
N GLU A 237 -17.55 10.08 30.57
CA GLU A 237 -17.25 11.44 31.03
C GLU A 237 -17.67 12.53 30.02
N TRP A 238 -17.70 12.23 28.72
CA TRP A 238 -18.16 13.14 27.70
C TRP A 238 -19.68 13.25 27.67
N HIS A 239 -20.39 12.12 27.90
CA HIS A 239 -21.84 12.14 28.00
C HIS A 239 -22.34 13.13 29.07
N GLU A 240 -21.67 13.17 30.22
CA GLU A 240 -22.00 14.11 31.29
C GLU A 240 -21.69 15.55 30.91
N LYS A 241 -20.57 15.82 30.24
CA LYS A 241 -20.16 17.15 29.80
C LYS A 241 -21.03 17.74 28.70
N ILE A 242 -21.52 16.90 27.77
CA ILE A 242 -22.29 17.35 26.59
C ILE A 242 -23.81 17.33 26.85
N ARG A 243 -24.25 16.67 27.91
CA ARG A 243 -25.69 16.53 28.25
C ARG A 243 -26.39 17.89 28.25
N ASN A 244 -27.42 18.02 27.39
CA ASN A 244 -28.22 19.25 27.25
C ASN A 244 -27.44 20.52 26.85
N ARG A 245 -26.25 20.38 26.25
CA ARG A 245 -25.44 21.50 25.76
C ARG A 245 -25.30 21.45 24.25
N LYS A 246 -25.19 22.60 23.61
CA LYS A 246 -24.69 22.67 22.23
C LYS A 246 -23.19 22.39 22.25
N VAL A 247 -22.75 21.49 21.40
CA VAL A 247 -21.34 21.08 21.30
C VAL A 247 -20.75 21.66 20.03
N ILE A 248 -19.63 22.35 20.17
CA ILE A 248 -18.83 22.85 19.06
C ILE A 248 -17.50 22.07 19.12
N LEU A 249 -17.22 21.26 18.08
CA LEU A 249 -15.93 20.61 17.93
C LEU A 249 -15.03 21.48 17.08
N TRP A 250 -13.93 21.94 17.66
CA TRP A 250 -12.91 22.69 16.94
C TRP A 250 -11.64 21.85 16.83
N THR A 251 -11.26 21.51 15.60
CA THR A 251 -10.11 20.67 15.28
C THR A 251 -9.11 21.46 14.41
N PRO A 252 -8.34 22.39 14.99
CA PRO A 252 -7.38 23.17 14.23
C PRO A 252 -6.19 22.29 13.77
N HIS A 253 -5.49 22.76 12.75
CA HIS A 253 -4.25 22.14 12.32
C HIS A 253 -3.18 22.20 13.43
N HIS A 254 -2.38 21.14 13.60
CA HIS A 254 -1.37 21.05 14.66
C HIS A 254 -0.32 22.18 14.63
N LEU A 255 -0.10 22.83 13.48
CA LEU A 255 0.82 23.98 13.36
C LEU A 255 0.31 25.27 14.01
N ILE A 256 -0.95 25.33 14.43
CA ILE A 256 -1.48 26.55 15.09
C ILE A 256 -0.70 26.87 16.37
N ASP A 257 -0.21 25.86 17.06
CA ASP A 257 0.56 26.00 18.28
C ASP A 257 1.98 26.54 18.03
N LEU A 258 2.55 26.27 16.86
CA LEU A 258 3.86 26.79 16.44
C LEU A 258 3.79 28.29 16.11
N ASN A 259 2.69 28.74 15.49
CA ASN A 259 2.46 30.15 15.20
C ASN A 259 2.18 30.97 16.48
N SER A 260 1.56 30.35 17.49
CA SER A 260 1.31 31.00 18.80
C SER A 260 2.59 31.19 19.61
N ARG A 261 3.66 30.46 19.33
CA ARG A 261 4.96 30.59 20.00
C ARG A 261 5.90 31.65 19.39
N GLY A 262 5.41 32.53 18.55
CA GLY A 262 6.10 33.75 18.14
C GLY A 262 7.19 33.57 17.07
N THR A 263 7.12 32.54 16.25
CA THR A 263 7.90 32.45 15.00
C THR A 263 7.17 33.11 13.83
N GLY A 264 6.35 34.12 14.12
CA GLY A 264 5.72 34.94 13.11
C GLY A 264 6.74 35.89 12.47
N THR A 265 7.05 35.67 11.23
CA THR A 265 7.39 36.72 10.26
C THR A 265 6.40 36.60 9.12
#